data_c499066c4c38abdc6c1819380bd55efd
#
_entry.id   c499066c4c38abdc6c1819380bd55efd
#
_cell.length_a   1.000
_cell.length_b   1.000
_cell.length_c   1.000
_cell.angle_alpha   90.00
_cell.angle_beta   90.00
_cell.angle_gamma   90.00
#
_symmetry.space_group_name_H-M   'P 1'
#
loop_
_entity.id
_entity.type
_entity.pdbx_description
1 polymer ?
#
loop_
_entity_poly.entity_id
_entity_poly.type
_entity_poly.pdbx_seq_one_letter_code
_entity_poly.pdbx_strand_id
1 'polypeptide(L)'
;MGSGGKVEYRKLEAFQKKLQKNLTGTEMNSFIESCAKELAARLLAKVIKRTPVGQYPTSSGKKGGTLRRGWTGGKSGGSAYAQSLKVNHYGDVYVIEIVNPVEYASYVEYGHRTRNHEGWVEGKFMMTISEGEVRRNAPKILENKLKKKLGECFKL
;
A
#
# COMPACT_ATOMS: atom_id res chain seq x y z
N MET A 1 -2.45 -19.34 55.94
CA MET A 1 -1.63 -20.17 55.06
C MET A 1 -1.77 -19.66 53.63
N GLY A 2 -0.74 -19.01 53.16
CA GLY A 2 -0.73 -18.50 51.79
C GLY A 2 -0.53 -19.64 50.80
N SER A 3 -1.51 -19.88 49.94
CA SER A 3 -1.36 -20.68 48.73
C SER A 3 -0.42 -19.96 47.81
N GLY A 4 0.87 -20.29 47.86
CA GLY A 4 1.87 -19.77 46.93
C GLY A 4 1.60 -20.35 45.55
N GLY A 5 0.95 -19.57 44.71
CA GLY A 5 0.80 -19.90 43.29
C GLY A 5 2.19 -20.01 42.66
N LYS A 6 2.55 -21.19 42.19
CA LYS A 6 3.77 -21.44 41.44
C LYS A 6 3.63 -20.77 40.08
N VAL A 7 4.22 -19.57 39.92
CA VAL A 7 4.26 -18.88 38.62
C VAL A 7 5.23 -19.65 37.72
N GLU A 8 4.73 -20.18 36.60
CA GLU A 8 5.58 -20.87 35.63
C GLU A 8 6.43 -19.86 34.83
N TYR A 9 7.60 -19.52 35.36
CA TYR A 9 8.55 -18.59 34.74
C TYR A 9 9.02 -19.04 33.35
N ARG A 10 9.04 -20.35 33.06
CA ARG A 10 9.45 -20.86 31.73
C ARG A 10 8.61 -20.31 30.57
N LYS A 11 7.29 -20.21 30.77
CA LYS A 11 6.42 -19.63 29.74
C LYS A 11 6.65 -18.15 29.55
N LEU A 12 6.93 -17.45 30.64
CA LEU A 12 7.25 -16.02 30.63
C LEU A 12 8.60 -15.76 29.93
N GLU A 13 9.60 -16.57 30.20
CA GLU A 13 10.92 -16.48 29.53
C GLU A 13 10.81 -16.77 28.04
N ALA A 14 10.03 -17.81 27.65
CA ALA A 14 9.81 -18.12 26.26
C ALA A 14 9.07 -16.99 25.53
N PHE A 15 8.07 -16.39 26.19
CA PHE A 15 7.35 -15.22 25.67
C PHE A 15 8.29 -14.02 25.53
N GLN A 16 9.10 -13.71 26.53
CA GLN A 16 10.08 -12.62 26.52
C GLN A 16 11.07 -12.77 25.36
N LYS A 17 11.65 -13.96 25.17
CA LYS A 17 12.55 -14.26 24.07
C LYS A 17 11.87 -14.07 22.71
N LYS A 18 10.63 -14.53 22.59
CA LYS A 18 9.83 -14.40 21.37
C LYS A 18 9.50 -12.94 21.06
N LEU A 19 9.15 -12.18 22.10
CA LEU A 19 8.89 -10.74 22.00
C LEU A 19 10.16 -9.98 21.59
N GLN A 20 11.29 -10.23 22.24
CA GLN A 20 12.57 -9.62 21.90
C GLN A 20 12.96 -9.92 20.46
N LYS A 21 12.86 -11.18 20.00
CA LYS A 21 13.13 -11.56 18.62
C LYS A 21 12.26 -10.80 17.62
N ASN A 22 10.98 -10.58 17.92
CA ASN A 22 10.04 -9.90 17.03
C ASN A 22 10.10 -8.37 17.11
N LEU A 23 10.71 -7.81 18.15
CA LEU A 23 10.83 -6.36 18.36
C LEU A 23 12.22 -5.81 18.04
N THR A 24 13.20 -6.66 17.74
CA THR A 24 14.56 -6.21 17.46
C THR A 24 14.85 -6.07 15.97
N GLY A 25 15.57 -5.01 15.63
CA GLY A 25 16.29 -4.73 14.38
C GLY A 25 15.62 -5.27 13.11
N THR A 26 16.11 -6.38 12.60
CA THR A 26 15.71 -6.97 11.32
C THR A 26 14.23 -7.37 11.25
N GLU A 27 13.69 -7.96 12.33
CA GLU A 27 12.29 -8.40 12.36
C GLU A 27 11.33 -7.20 12.38
N MET A 28 11.66 -6.15 13.11
CA MET A 28 10.87 -4.93 13.13
C MET A 28 10.92 -4.21 11.79
N ASN A 29 12.09 -4.10 11.18
CA ASN A 29 12.25 -3.51 9.86
C ASN A 29 11.42 -4.28 8.81
N SER A 30 11.50 -5.60 8.80
CA SER A 30 10.70 -6.46 7.91
C SER A 30 9.20 -6.27 8.14
N PHE A 31 8.78 -6.12 9.39
CA PHE A 31 7.39 -5.85 9.72
C PHE A 31 6.93 -4.49 9.18
N ILE A 32 7.70 -3.43 9.38
CA ILE A 32 7.37 -2.08 8.88
C ILE A 32 7.36 -2.06 7.34
N GLU A 33 8.32 -2.70 6.70
CA GLU A 33 8.32 -2.86 5.23
C GLU A 33 7.06 -3.57 4.74
N SER A 34 6.63 -4.61 5.43
CA SER A 34 5.39 -5.32 5.11
C SER A 34 4.15 -4.45 5.28
N CYS A 35 4.16 -3.55 6.27
CA CYS A 35 3.11 -2.55 6.46
C CYS A 35 3.07 -1.56 5.28
N ALA A 36 4.21 -1.04 4.88
CA ALA A 36 4.32 -0.13 3.74
C ALA A 36 3.82 -0.79 2.44
N LYS A 37 4.22 -2.03 2.18
CA LYS A 37 3.77 -2.80 1.01
C LYS A 37 2.28 -3.10 1.02
N GLU A 38 1.69 -3.35 2.18
CA GLU A 38 0.24 -3.53 2.30
C GLU A 38 -0.52 -2.24 1.96
N LEU A 39 -0.08 -1.10 2.48
CA LEU A 39 -0.69 0.19 2.14
C LEU A 39 -0.53 0.50 0.64
N ALA A 40 0.63 0.21 0.06
CA ALA A 40 0.87 0.36 -1.37
C ALA A 40 -0.05 -0.53 -2.21
N ALA A 41 -0.27 -1.78 -1.81
CA ALA A 41 -1.19 -2.70 -2.49
C ALA A 41 -2.64 -2.18 -2.47
N ARG A 42 -3.08 -1.65 -1.34
CA ARG A 42 -4.41 -1.05 -1.19
C ARG A 42 -4.56 0.23 -2.03
N LEU A 43 -3.53 1.05 -2.08
CA LEU A 43 -3.50 2.25 -2.91
C LEU A 43 -3.57 1.89 -4.39
N LEU A 44 -2.76 0.95 -4.85
CA LEU A 44 -2.79 0.46 -6.23
C LEU A 44 -4.15 -0.10 -6.62
N ALA A 45 -4.76 -0.92 -5.78
CA ALA A 45 -6.09 -1.46 -6.04
C ALA A 45 -7.14 -0.36 -6.26
N LYS A 46 -7.08 0.69 -5.45
CA LYS A 46 -8.02 1.83 -5.54
C LYS A 46 -7.75 2.71 -6.76
N VAL A 47 -6.50 3.08 -6.99
CA VAL A 47 -6.12 3.96 -8.11
C VAL A 47 -6.37 3.27 -9.45
N ILE A 48 -6.04 1.99 -9.58
CA ILE A 48 -6.31 1.20 -10.79
C ILE A 48 -7.82 1.18 -11.09
N LYS A 49 -8.63 0.90 -10.07
CA LYS A 49 -10.09 0.87 -10.22
C LYS A 49 -10.67 2.23 -10.63
N ARG A 50 -10.12 3.33 -10.10
CA ARG A 50 -10.57 4.71 -10.40
C ARG A 50 -10.08 5.23 -11.74
N THR A 51 -9.00 4.66 -12.26
CA THR A 51 -8.41 5.14 -13.51
C THR A 51 -9.35 4.87 -14.68
N PRO A 52 -9.74 5.90 -15.44
CA PRO A 52 -10.63 5.73 -16.58
C PRO A 52 -9.97 4.89 -17.69
N VAL A 53 -10.78 4.22 -18.45
CA VAL A 53 -10.36 3.47 -19.62
C VAL A 53 -10.93 4.16 -20.85
N GLY A 54 -10.05 4.58 -21.77
CA GLY A 54 -10.45 5.17 -23.04
C GLY A 54 -11.27 4.17 -23.84
N GLN A 55 -12.40 4.65 -24.38
CA GLN A 55 -13.24 3.90 -25.28
C GLN A 55 -12.99 4.41 -26.69
N TYR A 56 -12.66 3.49 -27.59
CA TYR A 56 -12.38 3.80 -28.98
C TYR A 56 -13.27 2.97 -29.88
N PRO A 57 -13.72 3.53 -31.03
CA PRO A 57 -14.43 2.74 -32.04
C PRO A 57 -13.58 1.55 -32.51
N THR A 58 -14.22 0.42 -32.75
CA THR A 58 -13.55 -0.81 -33.20
C THR A 58 -12.72 -0.59 -34.46
N SER A 59 -13.20 0.29 -35.33
CA SER A 59 -12.52 0.69 -36.58
C SER A 59 -11.18 1.43 -36.37
N SER A 60 -10.93 1.97 -35.17
CA SER A 60 -9.71 2.73 -34.89
C SER A 60 -8.48 1.85 -34.63
N GLY A 61 -8.64 0.57 -34.39
CA GLY A 61 -7.58 -0.35 -33.97
C GLY A 61 -6.96 -0.02 -32.60
N LYS A 62 -7.44 1.02 -31.93
CA LYS A 62 -6.93 1.46 -30.61
C LYS A 62 -7.59 0.67 -29.49
N LYS A 63 -6.80 0.30 -28.49
CA LYS A 63 -7.27 -0.36 -27.26
C LYS A 63 -7.12 0.57 -26.07
N GLY A 64 -8.17 0.73 -25.28
CA GLY A 64 -8.13 1.49 -24.03
C GLY A 64 -7.33 0.79 -22.94
N GLY A 65 -7.13 1.49 -21.81
CA GLY A 65 -6.53 0.93 -20.60
C GLY A 65 -5.03 1.16 -20.43
N THR A 66 -4.37 1.88 -21.34
CA THR A 66 -2.93 2.20 -21.23
C THR A 66 -2.60 2.90 -19.90
N LEU A 67 -3.37 3.92 -19.54
CA LEU A 67 -3.20 4.63 -18.29
C LEU A 67 -3.38 3.72 -17.08
N ARG A 68 -4.41 2.87 -17.10
CA ARG A 68 -4.69 1.91 -16.02
C ARG A 68 -3.56 0.90 -15.86
N ARG A 69 -3.03 0.36 -16.95
CA ARG A 69 -1.87 -0.55 -16.94
C ARG A 69 -0.58 0.13 -16.51
N GLY A 70 -0.46 1.44 -16.73
CA GLY A 70 0.71 2.23 -16.32
C GLY A 70 1.02 2.16 -14.83
N TRP A 71 0.01 2.00 -13.97
CA TRP A 71 0.21 1.89 -12.52
C TRP A 71 1.02 0.67 -12.07
N THR A 72 1.07 -0.37 -12.87
CA THR A 72 1.82 -1.61 -12.58
C THR A 72 2.89 -1.92 -13.64
N GLY A 73 3.24 -0.95 -14.48
CA GLY A 73 4.19 -1.19 -15.56
C GLY A 73 3.75 -2.29 -16.54
N GLY A 74 2.44 -2.46 -16.71
CA GLY A 74 1.85 -3.49 -17.56
C GLY A 74 1.76 -4.89 -16.93
N LYS A 75 2.23 -5.07 -15.71
CA LYS A 75 2.12 -6.35 -15.00
C LYS A 75 0.70 -6.55 -14.46
N SER A 76 0.24 -7.79 -14.46
CA SER A 76 -1.03 -8.15 -13.82
C SER A 76 -0.86 -8.33 -12.32
N GLY A 77 -1.90 -7.98 -11.55
CA GLY A 77 -1.91 -8.18 -10.10
C GLY A 77 -1.25 -7.05 -9.31
N GLY A 78 -2.04 -6.02 -8.96
CA GLY A 78 -1.57 -4.87 -8.18
C GLY A 78 -0.93 -5.26 -6.83
N SER A 79 -1.44 -6.30 -6.18
CA SER A 79 -0.86 -6.80 -4.92
C SER A 79 0.52 -7.42 -5.12
N ALA A 80 0.68 -8.28 -6.13
CA ALA A 80 1.99 -8.86 -6.47
C ALA A 80 2.99 -7.79 -6.90
N TYR A 81 2.54 -6.80 -7.66
CA TYR A 81 3.37 -5.65 -8.03
C TYR A 81 3.81 -4.85 -6.79
N ALA A 82 2.91 -4.57 -5.85
CA ALA A 82 3.25 -3.88 -4.61
C ALA A 82 4.32 -4.62 -3.80
N GLN A 83 4.26 -5.96 -3.75
CA GLN A 83 5.29 -6.78 -3.08
C GLN A 83 6.66 -6.68 -3.75
N SER A 84 6.71 -6.43 -5.06
CA SER A 84 7.96 -6.27 -5.81
C SER A 84 8.59 -4.87 -5.68
N LEU A 85 7.84 -3.88 -5.17
CA LEU A 85 8.34 -2.53 -5.03
C LEU A 85 9.41 -2.42 -3.96
N LYS A 86 10.43 -1.62 -4.25
CA LYS A 86 11.50 -1.34 -3.30
C LYS A 86 10.98 -0.41 -2.19
N VAL A 87 11.29 -0.75 -0.96
CA VAL A 87 11.10 0.14 0.19
C VAL A 87 12.42 0.84 0.47
N ASN A 88 12.42 2.15 0.39
CA ASN A 88 13.57 2.97 0.72
C ASN A 88 13.47 3.42 2.18
N HIS A 89 14.61 3.42 2.87
CA HIS A 89 14.72 3.85 4.26
C HIS A 89 15.46 5.17 4.34
N TYR A 90 14.87 6.14 5.03
CA TYR A 90 15.46 7.44 5.32
C TYR A 90 15.31 7.69 6.83
N GLY A 91 16.27 7.23 7.63
CA GLY A 91 16.12 7.21 9.09
C GLY A 91 14.96 6.31 9.51
N ASP A 92 13.98 6.88 10.22
CA ASP A 92 12.77 6.16 10.67
C ASP A 92 11.62 6.18 9.65
N VAL A 93 11.87 6.71 8.45
CA VAL A 93 10.86 6.85 7.40
C VAL A 93 11.06 5.77 6.34
N TYR A 94 9.98 5.06 6.04
CA TYR A 94 9.92 4.03 4.99
C TYR A 94 9.11 4.56 3.82
N VAL A 95 9.68 4.57 2.64
CA VAL A 95 9.07 5.17 1.45
C VAL A 95 8.95 4.14 0.33
N ILE A 96 7.74 4.00 -0.19
CA ILE A 96 7.45 3.31 -1.44
C ILE A 96 6.98 4.35 -2.45
N GLU A 97 7.59 4.37 -3.62
CA GLU A 97 7.19 5.25 -4.71
C GLU A 97 6.26 4.50 -5.67
N ILE A 98 5.10 5.11 -5.94
CA ILE A 98 4.13 4.62 -6.93
C ILE A 98 3.97 5.69 -7.98
N VAL A 99 4.37 5.38 -9.21
CA VAL A 99 4.38 6.30 -10.33
C VAL A 99 3.65 5.68 -11.52
N ASN A 100 2.89 6.51 -12.22
CA ASN A 100 2.37 6.15 -13.54
C ASN A 100 3.21 6.87 -14.61
N PRO A 101 3.99 6.13 -15.42
CA PRO A 101 4.91 6.72 -16.40
C PRO A 101 4.21 7.23 -17.67
N VAL A 102 2.90 7.11 -17.77
CA VAL A 102 2.15 7.57 -18.94
C VAL A 102 2.15 9.10 -18.98
N GLU A 103 2.63 9.68 -20.07
CA GLU A 103 2.84 11.12 -20.22
C GLU A 103 1.61 11.98 -19.88
N TYR A 104 0.42 11.51 -20.24
CA TYR A 104 -0.82 12.26 -19.98
C TYR A 104 -1.46 11.95 -18.61
N ALA A 105 -0.80 11.19 -17.75
CA ALA A 105 -1.35 10.82 -16.44
C ALA A 105 -1.71 12.03 -15.57
N SER A 106 -0.85 13.06 -15.57
CA SER A 106 -1.09 14.30 -14.85
C SER A 106 -2.29 15.11 -15.40
N TYR A 107 -2.51 15.08 -16.68
CA TYR A 107 -3.67 15.72 -17.30
C TYR A 107 -4.98 15.04 -16.88
N VAL A 108 -4.98 13.73 -16.77
CA VAL A 108 -6.15 12.99 -16.29
C VAL A 108 -6.34 13.18 -14.79
N GLU A 109 -5.27 13.27 -14.01
CA GLU A 109 -5.33 13.51 -12.57
C GLU A 109 -5.92 14.89 -12.26
N TYR A 110 -5.33 15.94 -12.79
CA TYR A 110 -5.62 17.32 -12.41
C TYR A 110 -6.53 18.09 -13.38
N GLY A 111 -6.81 17.50 -14.55
CA GLY A 111 -7.50 18.21 -15.62
C GLY A 111 -6.54 19.01 -16.51
N HIS A 112 -7.08 19.53 -17.59
CA HIS A 112 -6.30 20.28 -18.56
C HIS A 112 -7.20 21.19 -19.42
N ARG A 113 -6.60 22.16 -20.07
CA ARG A 113 -7.28 22.98 -21.07
C ARG A 113 -7.63 22.16 -22.31
N THR A 114 -8.76 22.47 -22.93
CA THR A 114 -9.11 21.93 -24.25
C THR A 114 -8.10 22.38 -25.30
N ARG A 115 -8.03 21.62 -26.42
CA ARG A 115 -7.07 21.89 -27.49
C ARG A 115 -7.18 23.31 -28.07
N ASN A 116 -8.39 23.86 -28.12
CA ASN A 116 -8.65 25.24 -28.59
C ASN A 116 -8.45 26.30 -27.50
N HIS A 117 -8.04 25.90 -26.27
CA HIS A 117 -7.85 26.77 -25.12
C HIS A 117 -9.09 27.53 -24.62
N GLU A 118 -10.28 27.18 -25.10
CA GLU A 118 -11.54 27.85 -24.73
C GLU A 118 -12.25 27.21 -23.55
N GLY A 119 -11.89 25.97 -23.21
CA GLY A 119 -12.53 25.19 -22.14
C GLY A 119 -11.55 24.47 -21.24
N TRP A 120 -12.11 23.78 -20.26
CA TRP A 120 -11.39 22.97 -19.28
C TRP A 120 -11.96 21.57 -19.23
N VAL A 121 -11.11 20.55 -19.19
CA VAL A 121 -11.46 19.16 -18.94
C VAL A 121 -11.15 18.86 -17.45
N GLU A 122 -12.18 18.50 -16.71
CA GLU A 122 -12.06 18.21 -15.29
C GLU A 122 -11.16 17.00 -15.01
N GLY A 123 -10.32 17.13 -13.99
CA GLY A 123 -9.48 16.04 -13.48
C GLY A 123 -10.30 14.91 -12.87
N LYS A 124 -9.75 13.72 -12.89
CA LYS A 124 -10.37 12.52 -12.28
C LYS A 124 -9.86 12.24 -10.87
N PHE A 125 -8.78 12.90 -10.45
CA PHE A 125 -8.18 12.78 -9.12
C PHE A 125 -8.00 11.34 -8.65
N MET A 126 -7.57 10.48 -9.53
CA MET A 126 -7.41 9.04 -9.33
C MET A 126 -6.53 8.72 -8.13
N MET A 127 -5.35 9.32 -8.11
CA MET A 127 -4.37 9.16 -7.05
C MET A 127 -4.79 9.95 -5.81
N THR A 128 -5.16 11.20 -5.94
CA THR A 128 -5.51 12.09 -4.82
C THR A 128 -6.64 11.51 -3.97
N ILE A 129 -7.72 11.03 -4.60
CA ILE A 129 -8.85 10.43 -3.87
C ILE A 129 -8.44 9.09 -3.25
N SER A 130 -7.72 8.27 -3.99
CA SER A 130 -7.29 6.93 -3.53
C SER A 130 -6.34 7.03 -2.35
N GLU A 131 -5.37 7.94 -2.42
CA GLU A 131 -4.45 8.23 -1.31
C GLU A 131 -5.19 8.72 -0.07
N GLY A 132 -6.11 9.66 -0.23
CA GLY A 132 -6.91 10.16 0.88
C GLY A 132 -7.71 9.07 1.59
N GLU A 133 -8.26 8.11 0.85
CA GLU A 133 -8.97 6.96 1.43
C GLU A 133 -8.04 6.01 2.17
N VAL A 134 -6.88 5.70 1.59
CA VAL A 134 -5.88 4.82 2.24
C VAL A 134 -5.36 5.49 3.50
N ARG A 135 -5.05 6.79 3.45
CA ARG A 135 -4.56 7.56 4.60
C ARG A 135 -5.55 7.53 5.77
N ARG A 136 -6.85 7.72 5.50
CA ARG A 136 -7.89 7.65 6.55
C ARG A 136 -8.00 6.28 7.19
N ASN A 137 -7.81 5.22 6.43
CA ASN A 137 -7.94 3.84 6.90
C ASN A 137 -6.63 3.24 7.42
N ALA A 138 -5.49 3.87 7.13
CA ALA A 138 -4.17 3.36 7.49
C ALA A 138 -4.00 3.06 8.99
N PRO A 139 -4.43 3.93 9.93
CA PRO A 139 -4.28 3.63 11.36
C PRO A 139 -4.94 2.31 11.76
N LYS A 140 -6.16 2.06 11.30
CA LYS A 140 -6.88 0.81 11.60
C LYS A 140 -6.25 -0.42 10.94
N ILE A 141 -5.79 -0.27 9.71
CA ILE A 141 -5.10 -1.35 8.98
C ILE A 141 -3.82 -1.74 9.71
N LEU A 142 -3.02 -0.75 10.10
CA LEU A 142 -1.75 -0.96 10.80
C LEU A 142 -1.94 -1.49 12.21
N GLU A 143 -2.95 -1.01 12.93
CA GLU A 143 -3.33 -1.52 14.24
C GLU A 143 -3.69 -3.02 14.19
N ASN A 144 -4.52 -3.41 13.24
CA ASN A 144 -4.91 -4.81 13.06
C ASN A 144 -3.69 -5.69 12.71
N LYS A 145 -2.81 -5.19 11.86
CA LYS A 145 -1.58 -5.89 11.48
C LYS A 145 -0.63 -6.05 12.67
N LEU A 146 -0.49 -5.00 13.49
CA LEU A 146 0.28 -5.05 14.72
C LEU A 146 -0.30 -6.02 15.75
N LYS A 147 -1.61 -5.98 15.96
CA LYS A 147 -2.31 -6.94 16.83
C LYS A 147 -2.06 -8.39 16.41
N LYS A 148 -2.10 -8.67 15.10
CA LYS A 148 -1.78 -9.99 14.57
C LYS A 148 -0.34 -10.39 14.86
N LYS A 149 0.61 -9.48 14.62
CA LYS A 149 2.04 -9.71 14.90
C LYS A 149 2.29 -10.00 16.38
N LEU A 150 1.70 -9.20 17.26
CA LEU A 150 1.80 -9.41 18.71
C LEU A 150 1.11 -10.71 19.14
N GLY A 151 -0.06 -11.03 18.56
CA GLY A 151 -0.75 -12.29 18.84
C GLY A 151 0.09 -13.53 18.51
N GLU A 152 0.96 -13.46 17.51
CA GLU A 152 1.91 -14.53 17.20
C GLU A 152 2.95 -14.72 18.32
N CYS A 153 3.30 -13.65 19.06
CA CYS A 153 4.18 -13.71 20.21
C CYS A 153 3.54 -14.42 21.43
N PHE A 154 2.22 -14.40 21.53
CA PHE A 154 1.49 -15.04 22.64
C PHE A 154 1.15 -16.52 22.38
N LYS A 155 1.33 -17.02 21.18
CA LYS A 155 1.20 -18.44 20.88
C LYS A 155 2.46 -19.17 21.39
N LEU A 156 2.33 -19.78 22.54
CA LEU A 156 3.39 -20.58 23.19
C LEU A 156 3.19 -22.05 22.88
#